data_4039eb77734bab1a8c1a7e4723b94a3d
#
_entry.id   4039eb77734bab1a8c1a7e4723b94a3d
#
_cell.length_a   1.000
_cell.length_b   1.000
_cell.length_c   1.000
_cell.angle_alpha   90.00
_cell.angle_beta   90.00
_cell.angle_gamma   90.00
#
_symmetry.space_group_name_H-M   'P 1'
#
loop_
_entity.id
_entity.type
_entity.pdbx_description
1 polymer ?
#
loop_
_entity_poly.entity_id
_entity_poly.type
_entity_poly.pdbx_seq_one_letter_code
_entity_poly.pdbx_strand_id
1 'polypeptide(L)'
;MIPPVVPSPIGHALAGLAAAWAVDLVPGDRAWRTAPASASWYPRAGDGLTGACVALGAAADLDLLFVTHRTVTHSAGAVILVALFAATLAANAHRPVLRVASMCAAAYATHLFVDWLATDLSRPRGIQALWPFRFE
;
A
#
# COMPACT_ATOMS: atom_id res chain seq x y z
N MET A 1 19.42 13.43 23.08
CA MET A 1 19.29 12.25 22.21
C MET A 1 17.90 12.29 21.64
N ILE A 2 17.75 12.49 20.32
CA ILE A 2 16.42 12.55 19.67
C ILE A 2 15.99 11.07 19.55
N PRO A 3 14.79 10.70 20.03
CA PRO A 3 14.30 9.34 19.87
C PRO A 3 14.17 9.01 18.36
N PRO A 4 14.42 7.76 17.95
CA PRO A 4 14.22 7.38 16.56
C PRO A 4 12.78 7.63 16.16
N VAL A 5 12.58 8.34 15.04
CA VAL A 5 11.24 8.58 14.48
C VAL A 5 10.83 7.27 13.81
N VAL A 6 10.05 6.48 14.49
CA VAL A 6 9.39 5.30 13.91
C VAL A 6 8.12 5.77 13.22
N PRO A 7 7.91 5.47 11.95
CA PRO A 7 6.66 5.81 11.27
C PRO A 7 5.48 5.18 12.02
N SER A 8 4.43 5.96 12.24
CA SER A 8 3.24 5.44 12.92
C SER A 8 2.35 4.69 11.92
N PRO A 9 1.51 3.72 12.35
CA PRO A 9 0.53 3.07 11.47
C PRO A 9 -0.38 4.07 10.74
N ILE A 10 -0.69 5.20 11.37
CA ILE A 10 -1.45 6.29 10.75
C ILE A 10 -0.63 6.93 9.63
N GLY A 11 0.66 7.16 9.83
CA GLY A 11 1.55 7.70 8.81
C GLY A 11 1.62 6.80 7.58
N HIS A 12 1.75 5.49 7.77
CA HIS A 12 1.71 4.50 6.70
C HIS A 12 0.36 4.47 5.97
N ALA A 13 -0.75 4.52 6.69
CA ALA A 13 -2.09 4.57 6.12
C ALA A 13 -2.29 5.82 5.23
N LEU A 14 -1.85 6.98 5.70
CA LEU A 14 -1.93 8.24 4.93
C LEU A 14 -1.00 8.23 3.71
N ALA A 15 0.20 7.65 3.83
CA ALA A 15 1.13 7.49 2.71
C ALA A 15 0.52 6.57 1.63
N GLY A 16 -0.09 5.46 2.04
CA GLY A 16 -0.80 4.55 1.14
C GLY A 16 -1.96 5.23 0.39
N LEU A 17 -2.73 6.05 1.09
CA LEU A 17 -3.79 6.86 0.47
C LEU A 17 -3.23 7.85 -0.55
N ALA A 18 -2.18 8.58 -0.18
CA ALA A 18 -1.55 9.57 -1.07
C ALA A 18 -0.99 8.92 -2.34
N ALA A 19 -0.33 7.75 -2.22
CA ALA A 19 0.18 7.01 -3.36
C ALA A 19 -0.93 6.50 -4.28
N ALA A 20 -2.01 5.97 -3.72
CA ALA A 20 -3.16 5.54 -4.50
C ALA A 20 -3.78 6.70 -5.29
N TRP A 21 -3.91 7.87 -4.67
CA TRP A 21 -4.40 9.06 -5.36
C TRP A 21 -3.43 9.57 -6.42
N ALA A 22 -2.13 9.50 -6.18
CA ALA A 22 -1.12 9.85 -7.17
C ALA A 22 -1.22 8.97 -8.42
N VAL A 23 -1.41 7.66 -8.25
CA VAL A 23 -1.66 6.74 -9.36
C VAL A 23 -2.94 7.11 -10.12
N ASP A 24 -4.01 7.53 -9.42
CA ASP A 24 -5.25 7.93 -10.09
C ASP A 24 -5.15 9.25 -10.87
N LEU A 25 -4.15 10.09 -10.59
CA LEU A 25 -3.88 11.29 -11.38
C LEU A 25 -3.29 10.97 -12.76
N VAL A 26 -2.69 9.81 -12.95
CA VAL A 26 -2.17 9.38 -14.25
C VAL A 26 -3.33 9.24 -15.24
N PRO A 27 -3.26 9.82 -16.46
CA PRO A 27 -4.31 9.73 -17.46
C PRO A 27 -4.70 8.27 -17.77
N GLY A 28 -5.98 8.03 -18.05
CA GLY A 28 -6.53 6.71 -18.36
C GLY A 28 -7.81 6.41 -17.58
N ASP A 29 -8.20 5.14 -17.59
CA ASP A 29 -9.41 4.70 -16.90
C ASP A 29 -9.33 4.96 -15.39
N ARG A 30 -10.43 5.43 -14.83
CA ARG A 30 -10.53 5.77 -13.41
C ARG A 30 -11.11 4.61 -12.61
N ALA A 31 -10.38 4.13 -11.62
CA ALA A 31 -10.74 2.94 -10.86
C ALA A 31 -11.98 3.12 -9.96
N TRP A 32 -12.17 4.30 -9.41
CA TRP A 32 -13.23 4.57 -8.42
C TRP A 32 -14.31 5.55 -8.89
N ARG A 33 -14.13 6.23 -10.03
CA ARG A 33 -15.05 7.24 -10.52
C ARG A 33 -16.20 6.59 -11.28
N THR A 34 -17.02 5.82 -10.61
CA THR A 34 -18.34 5.44 -11.09
C THR A 34 -19.38 6.56 -10.91
N ALA A 35 -19.08 7.51 -10.01
CA ALA A 35 -19.93 8.66 -9.79
C ALA A 35 -19.78 9.69 -10.92
N PRO A 36 -20.86 10.33 -11.38
CA PRO A 36 -20.80 11.41 -12.36
C PRO A 36 -19.87 12.54 -11.87
N ALA A 37 -19.33 13.32 -12.82
CA ALA A 37 -18.43 14.43 -12.51
C ALA A 37 -19.05 15.47 -11.55
N SER A 38 -20.38 15.58 -11.54
CA SER A 38 -21.16 16.43 -10.65
C SER A 38 -21.27 15.90 -9.21
N ALA A 39 -20.89 14.63 -8.95
CA ALA A 39 -20.96 14.09 -7.61
C ALA A 39 -19.97 14.81 -6.67
N SER A 40 -20.41 15.05 -5.44
CA SER A 40 -19.55 15.63 -4.41
C SER A 40 -18.27 14.80 -4.20
N TRP A 41 -17.23 15.40 -3.65
CA TRP A 41 -15.99 14.70 -3.36
C TRP A 41 -16.17 13.55 -2.34
N TYR A 42 -17.15 13.67 -1.45
CA TYR A 42 -17.38 12.69 -0.37
C TYR A 42 -17.69 11.28 -0.89
N PRO A 43 -18.62 11.04 -1.82
CA PRO A 43 -18.81 9.72 -2.41
C PRO A 43 -17.60 9.21 -3.17
N ARG A 44 -16.72 10.11 -3.65
CA ARG A 44 -15.50 9.75 -4.35
C ARG A 44 -14.36 9.38 -3.39
N ALA A 45 -14.28 10.02 -2.22
CA ALA A 45 -13.28 9.75 -1.20
C ALA A 45 -13.65 8.55 -0.33
N GLY A 46 -14.94 8.27 -0.15
CA GLY A 46 -15.45 7.17 0.69
C GLY A 46 -15.64 5.84 -0.04
N ASP A 47 -15.10 5.66 -1.24
CA ASP A 47 -15.14 4.39 -1.98
C ASP A 47 -14.37 3.29 -1.22
N GLY A 48 -14.86 2.06 -1.31
CA GLY A 48 -14.21 0.88 -0.74
C GLY A 48 -12.75 0.67 -1.20
N LEU A 49 -12.41 1.07 -2.43
CA LEU A 49 -11.04 1.05 -2.91
C LEU A 49 -10.14 2.04 -2.14
N THR A 50 -10.63 3.23 -1.84
CA THR A 50 -9.93 4.21 -1.00
C THR A 50 -9.64 3.61 0.39
N GLY A 51 -10.66 3.02 1.01
CA GLY A 51 -10.50 2.32 2.30
C GLY A 51 -9.50 1.18 2.23
N ALA A 52 -9.54 0.37 1.16
CA ALA A 52 -8.57 -0.70 0.93
C ALA A 52 -7.13 -0.17 0.81
N CYS A 53 -6.91 0.92 0.08
CA CYS A 53 -5.58 1.54 -0.06
C CYS A 53 -5.05 2.11 1.27
N VAL A 54 -5.93 2.71 2.09
CA VAL A 54 -5.57 3.14 3.45
C VAL A 54 -5.14 1.95 4.30
N ALA A 55 -5.92 0.87 4.28
CA ALA A 55 -5.60 -0.35 5.02
C ALA A 55 -4.31 -1.01 4.53
N LEU A 56 -4.10 -1.06 3.21
CA LEU A 56 -2.87 -1.62 2.60
C LEU A 56 -1.63 -0.82 2.97
N GLY A 57 -1.74 0.49 3.14
CA GLY A 57 -0.64 1.33 3.61
C GLY A 57 -0.10 0.90 4.98
N ALA A 58 -0.94 0.36 5.85
CA ALA A 58 -0.57 -0.11 7.19
C ALA A 58 -0.48 -1.65 7.29
N ALA A 59 -0.85 -2.40 6.24
CA ALA A 59 -1.05 -3.84 6.32
C ALA A 59 0.23 -4.65 6.54
N ALA A 60 1.39 -4.14 6.14
CA ALA A 60 2.65 -4.86 6.36
C ALA A 60 2.96 -5.01 7.86
N ASP A 61 2.58 -4.04 8.68
CA ASP A 61 2.75 -4.08 10.15
C ASP A 61 1.86 -5.12 10.86
N LEU A 62 0.92 -5.74 10.16
CA LEU A 62 0.14 -6.83 10.74
C LEU A 62 1.00 -8.04 11.11
N ASP A 63 2.21 -8.16 10.58
CA ASP A 63 3.17 -9.20 10.97
C ASP A 63 3.55 -9.09 12.46
N LEU A 64 3.49 -7.90 13.05
CA LEU A 64 3.69 -7.69 14.49
C LEU A 64 2.75 -8.53 15.38
N LEU A 65 1.60 -8.93 14.83
CA LEU A 65 0.62 -9.74 15.56
C LEU A 65 0.97 -11.23 15.59
N PHE A 66 1.83 -11.70 14.68
CA PHE A 66 2.01 -13.13 14.45
C PHE A 66 3.45 -13.59 14.53
N VAL A 67 4.43 -12.79 14.13
CA VAL A 67 5.83 -13.21 13.97
C VAL A 67 6.79 -12.04 14.20
N THR A 68 8.04 -12.27 13.84
CA THR A 68 9.07 -11.22 13.81
C THR A 68 8.77 -10.17 12.75
N HIS A 69 8.73 -8.92 13.15
CA HIS A 69 8.55 -7.76 12.29
C HIS A 69 9.59 -7.66 11.16
N ARG A 70 9.22 -7.05 10.03
CA ARG A 70 10.07 -6.79 8.85
C ARG A 70 10.54 -8.04 8.10
N THR A 71 9.70 -9.04 8.05
CA THR A 71 9.95 -10.28 7.31
C THR A 71 9.40 -10.21 5.86
N VAL A 72 8.78 -11.29 5.42
CA VAL A 72 8.22 -11.45 4.07
C VAL A 72 7.22 -10.37 3.69
N THR A 73 6.45 -9.86 4.65
CA THR A 73 5.48 -8.77 4.44
C THR A 73 6.14 -7.46 4.00
N HIS A 74 7.39 -7.23 4.40
CA HIS A 74 8.17 -6.04 4.04
C HIS A 74 9.06 -6.30 2.81
N SER A 75 8.49 -6.89 1.74
CA SER A 75 9.24 -7.30 0.56
C SER A 75 8.56 -6.91 -0.76
N ALA A 76 9.34 -6.84 -1.82
CA ALA A 76 8.83 -6.69 -3.18
C ALA A 76 7.90 -7.85 -3.58
N GLY A 77 8.16 -9.06 -3.07
CA GLY A 77 7.29 -10.21 -3.27
C GLY A 77 5.89 -9.97 -2.71
N ALA A 78 5.78 -9.37 -1.51
CA ALA A 78 4.49 -9.02 -0.94
C ALA A 78 3.76 -7.96 -1.77
N VAL A 79 4.47 -6.94 -2.30
CA VAL A 79 3.88 -5.94 -3.22
C VAL A 79 3.30 -6.62 -4.46
N ILE A 80 4.04 -7.57 -5.06
CA ILE A 80 3.58 -8.31 -6.23
C ILE A 80 2.33 -9.14 -5.90
N LEU A 81 2.31 -9.83 -4.76
CA LEU A 81 1.15 -10.61 -4.33
C LEU A 81 -0.08 -9.72 -4.11
N VAL A 82 0.08 -8.55 -3.51
CA VAL A 82 -0.99 -7.55 -3.36
C VAL A 82 -1.50 -7.10 -4.73
N ALA A 83 -0.60 -6.82 -5.68
CA ALA A 83 -0.96 -6.42 -7.04
C ALA A 83 -1.78 -7.50 -7.75
N LEU A 84 -1.34 -8.76 -7.69
CA LEU A 84 -2.02 -9.91 -8.31
C LEU A 84 -3.39 -10.16 -7.68
N PHE A 85 -3.49 -10.08 -6.36
CA PHE A 85 -4.75 -10.24 -5.65
C PHE A 85 -5.74 -9.13 -6.03
N ALA A 86 -5.29 -7.86 -6.01
CA ALA A 86 -6.09 -6.72 -6.41
C ALA A 86 -6.52 -6.80 -7.89
N ALA A 87 -5.63 -7.28 -8.78
CA ALA A 87 -5.95 -7.52 -10.19
C ALA A 87 -7.07 -8.54 -10.35
N THR A 88 -6.99 -9.66 -9.62
CA THR A 88 -8.02 -10.71 -9.64
C THR A 88 -9.37 -10.18 -9.15
N LEU A 89 -9.39 -9.43 -8.05
CA LEU A 89 -10.62 -8.84 -7.53
C LEU A 89 -11.20 -7.81 -8.52
N ALA A 90 -10.36 -6.98 -9.13
CA ALA A 90 -10.77 -6.00 -10.12
C ALA A 90 -11.37 -6.66 -11.37
N ALA A 91 -10.75 -7.73 -11.87
CA ALA A 91 -11.26 -8.50 -12.99
C ALA A 91 -12.64 -9.09 -12.68
N ASN A 92 -12.82 -9.71 -11.52
CA ASN A 92 -14.10 -10.28 -11.09
C ASN A 92 -15.19 -9.20 -10.89
N ALA A 93 -14.80 -7.99 -10.53
CA ALA A 93 -15.70 -6.85 -10.34
C ALA A 93 -15.89 -6.00 -11.61
N HIS A 94 -15.38 -6.44 -12.75
CA HIS A 94 -15.40 -5.70 -14.03
C HIS A 94 -14.85 -4.27 -13.91
N ARG A 95 -13.81 -4.10 -13.10
CA ARG A 95 -13.09 -2.83 -12.88
C ARG A 95 -11.82 -2.76 -13.73
N PRO A 96 -11.26 -1.55 -14.00
CA PRO A 96 -9.97 -1.40 -14.70
C PRO A 96 -8.83 -2.09 -13.94
N VAL A 97 -8.49 -3.29 -14.36
CA VAL A 97 -7.58 -4.22 -13.66
C VAL A 97 -6.23 -3.57 -13.36
N LEU A 98 -5.59 -3.02 -14.39
CA LEU A 98 -4.26 -2.42 -14.23
C LEU A 98 -4.29 -1.22 -13.26
N ARG A 99 -5.32 -0.40 -13.34
CA ARG A 99 -5.47 0.77 -12.48
C ARG A 99 -5.62 0.37 -11.01
N VAL A 100 -6.55 -0.55 -10.73
CA VAL A 100 -6.80 -1.02 -9.36
C VAL A 100 -5.58 -1.72 -8.79
N ALA A 101 -4.93 -2.60 -9.56
CA ALA A 101 -3.72 -3.29 -9.15
C ALA A 101 -2.57 -2.32 -8.84
N SER A 102 -2.36 -1.32 -9.72
CA SER A 102 -1.32 -0.30 -9.52
C SER A 102 -1.57 0.55 -8.28
N MET A 103 -2.82 0.93 -8.01
CA MET A 103 -3.18 1.71 -6.82
C MET A 103 -2.94 0.93 -5.53
N CYS A 104 -3.37 -0.33 -5.49
CA CYS A 104 -3.16 -1.20 -4.32
C CYS A 104 -1.67 -1.51 -4.11
N ALA A 105 -0.94 -1.80 -5.19
CA ALA A 105 0.49 -2.05 -5.13
C ALA A 105 1.27 -0.81 -4.65
N ALA A 106 0.95 0.37 -5.19
CA ALA A 106 1.57 1.62 -4.76
C ALA A 106 1.28 1.93 -3.30
N ALA A 107 0.03 1.75 -2.86
CA ALA A 107 -0.35 1.95 -1.46
C ALA A 107 0.44 1.04 -0.51
N TYR A 108 0.60 -0.23 -0.86
CA TYR A 108 1.40 -1.17 -0.06
C TYR A 108 2.90 -0.86 -0.12
N ALA A 109 3.42 -0.52 -1.31
CA ALA A 109 4.83 -0.22 -1.51
C ALA A 109 5.31 1.04 -0.75
N THR A 110 4.41 2.02 -0.50
CA THR A 110 4.77 3.18 0.33
C THR A 110 5.14 2.80 1.76
N HIS A 111 4.59 1.72 2.31
CA HIS A 111 4.99 1.22 3.61
C HIS A 111 6.47 0.87 3.60
N LEU A 112 6.90 0.04 2.65
CA LEU A 112 8.29 -0.37 2.51
C LEU A 112 9.21 0.84 2.30
N PHE A 113 8.76 1.81 1.51
CA PHE A 113 9.52 3.02 1.21
C PHE A 113 9.70 3.91 2.45
N VAL A 114 8.65 4.10 3.22
CA VAL A 114 8.68 4.90 4.46
C VAL A 114 9.56 4.22 5.51
N ASP A 115 9.46 2.90 5.65
CA ASP A 115 10.33 2.12 6.54
C ASP A 115 11.80 2.14 6.12
N TRP A 116 12.05 2.12 4.82
CA TRP A 116 13.40 2.25 4.30
C TRP A 116 14.00 3.64 4.58
N LEU A 117 13.19 4.69 4.55
CA LEU A 117 13.61 6.05 4.89
C LEU A 117 13.77 6.25 6.41
N ALA A 118 13.06 5.46 7.21
CA ALA A 118 13.14 5.55 8.65
C ALA A 118 14.48 4.97 9.14
N THR A 119 15.25 5.79 9.87
CA THR A 119 16.50 5.36 10.51
C THR A 119 16.15 4.54 11.76
N ASP A 120 15.80 3.27 11.55
CA ASP A 120 15.46 2.39 12.65
C ASP A 120 16.67 1.55 13.06
N LEU A 121 16.98 1.58 14.35
CA LEU A 121 18.05 0.83 14.99
C LEU A 121 17.57 -0.50 15.59
N SER A 122 16.29 -0.84 15.45
CA SER A 122 15.74 -2.10 15.94
C SER A 122 16.25 -3.30 15.13
N ARG A 123 16.22 -4.49 15.74
CA ARG A 123 16.59 -5.73 15.04
C ARG A 123 15.36 -6.49 14.60
N PRO A 124 15.37 -7.13 13.41
CA PRO A 124 16.43 -7.14 12.39
C PRO A 124 16.61 -5.77 11.74
N ARG A 125 17.86 -5.38 11.46
CA ARG A 125 18.15 -4.12 10.77
C ARG A 125 17.78 -4.23 9.31
N GLY A 126 16.97 -3.28 8.83
CA GLY A 126 16.52 -3.24 7.44
C GLY A 126 15.24 -4.05 7.17
N ILE A 127 14.90 -4.17 5.90
CA ILE A 127 13.75 -4.91 5.40
C ILE A 127 14.22 -5.99 4.43
N GLN A 128 13.51 -7.10 4.33
CA GLN A 128 13.79 -8.16 3.34
C GLN A 128 13.28 -7.75 1.94
N ALA A 129 13.67 -6.59 1.46
CA ALA A 129 13.12 -5.97 0.27
C ALA A 129 13.14 -6.86 -0.99
N LEU A 130 14.14 -7.72 -1.11
CA LEU A 130 14.36 -8.55 -2.30
C LEU A 130 13.82 -9.98 -2.17
N TRP A 131 13.09 -10.29 -1.11
CA TRP A 131 12.41 -11.60 -1.05
C TRP A 131 11.40 -11.73 -2.22
N PRO A 132 11.27 -12.90 -2.89
CA PRO A 132 11.89 -14.20 -2.58
C PRO A 132 13.28 -14.42 -3.20
N PHE A 133 13.88 -13.44 -3.86
CA PHE A 133 15.13 -13.60 -4.61
C PHE A 133 16.37 -13.56 -3.71
N ARG A 134 16.30 -12.92 -2.54
CA ARG A 134 17.33 -12.93 -1.49
C ARG A 134 16.70 -13.06 -0.12
N PHE A 135 17.37 -13.81 0.76
CA PHE A 135 16.93 -14.10 2.13
C PHE A 135 17.82 -13.43 3.19
N GLU A 136 18.66 -12.48 2.77
CA GLU A 136 19.61 -11.75 3.66
C GLU A 136 19.05 -10.41 4.08
#